data_2acd7fbf9b9d043e1aef42882082de64
#
_entry.id   2acd7fbf9b9d043e1aef42882082de64
#
_cell.length_a   1.000
_cell.length_b   1.000
_cell.length_c   1.000
_cell.angle_alpha   90.00
_cell.angle_beta   90.00
_cell.angle_gamma   90.00
#
_symmetry.space_group_name_H-M   'P 1'
#
loop_
_entity.id
_entity.type
_entity.pdbx_description
1 polymer ?
#
loop_
_entity_poly.entity_id
_entity_poly.type
_entity_poly.pdbx_seq_one_letter_code
_entity_poly.pdbx_strand_id
1 'polypeptide(L)'
;MTAVANDYSYDTVFSRQCESLVSKGDVVLGISTSGNSKNIENGIITSKSKGAVTIGLLGEDGGTIKNFVDISIQVPSKNTARIQEVHRVIYHIICELVERSMAEKP
;
A
#
# COMPACT_ATOMS: atom_id res chain seq x y z
N MET A 1 -3.78 -13.64 9.76
CA MET A 1 -3.95 -12.25 10.26
C MET A 1 -4.34 -12.18 11.72
N THR A 2 -5.40 -12.88 12.11
CA THR A 2 -5.90 -12.82 13.49
C THR A 2 -4.87 -13.26 14.53
N ALA A 3 -4.11 -14.30 14.27
CA ALA A 3 -3.09 -14.79 15.20
C ALA A 3 -2.00 -13.73 15.43
N VAL A 4 -1.60 -13.03 14.39
CA VAL A 4 -0.61 -11.95 14.51
C VAL A 4 -1.19 -10.78 15.33
N ALA A 5 -2.44 -10.42 15.11
CA ALA A 5 -3.09 -9.35 15.85
C ALA A 5 -3.23 -9.66 17.33
N ASN A 6 -3.39 -10.95 17.70
CA ASN A 6 -3.49 -11.36 19.10
C ASN A 6 -2.15 -11.29 19.84
N ASP A 7 -1.05 -11.59 19.14
CA ASP A 7 0.28 -11.64 19.75
C ASP A 7 1.00 -10.29 19.73
N TYR A 8 0.63 -9.41 18.79
CA TYR A 8 1.25 -8.10 18.58
C TYR A 8 0.17 -7.05 18.48
N SER A 9 0.56 -5.78 18.56
CA SER A 9 -0.42 -4.71 18.35
C SER A 9 -0.95 -4.76 16.92
N TYR A 10 -2.20 -4.33 16.75
CA TYR A 10 -2.82 -4.29 15.42
C TYR A 10 -1.99 -3.46 14.43
N ASP A 11 -1.31 -2.43 14.93
CA ASP A 11 -0.49 -1.54 14.11
C ASP A 11 0.73 -2.23 13.50
N THR A 12 1.11 -3.42 13.96
CA THR A 12 2.25 -4.15 13.45
C THR A 12 1.90 -5.33 12.55
N VAL A 13 0.60 -5.56 12.30
CA VAL A 13 0.15 -6.73 11.51
C VAL A 13 0.78 -6.74 10.12
N PHE A 14 0.67 -5.63 9.39
CA PHE A 14 1.19 -5.56 8.02
C PHE A 14 2.71 -5.47 7.98
N SER A 15 3.34 -4.80 8.96
CA SER A 15 4.80 -4.72 9.00
C SER A 15 5.41 -6.10 9.23
N ARG A 16 4.79 -6.94 10.06
CA ARG A 16 5.24 -8.32 10.27
C ARG A 16 5.13 -9.14 8.99
N GLN A 17 4.04 -9.00 8.25
CA GLN A 17 3.87 -9.68 6.98
C GLN A 17 4.88 -9.21 5.94
N CYS A 18 5.10 -7.91 5.85
CA CYS A 18 6.06 -7.34 4.91
C CYS A 18 7.49 -7.80 5.23
N GLU A 19 7.82 -7.91 6.52
CA GLU A 19 9.12 -8.40 6.95
C GLU A 19 9.39 -9.81 6.42
N SER A 20 8.35 -10.66 6.42
CA SER A 20 8.48 -12.06 5.98
C SER A 20 8.42 -12.23 4.47
N LEU A 21 7.61 -11.44 3.77
CA LEU A 21 7.24 -11.70 2.37
C LEU A 21 7.92 -10.79 1.36
N VAL A 22 8.32 -9.58 1.76
CA VAL A 22 8.87 -8.60 0.84
C VAL A 22 10.37 -8.80 0.66
N SER A 23 10.83 -8.67 -0.57
CA SER A 23 12.24 -8.78 -0.94
C SER A 23 12.66 -7.57 -1.74
N LYS A 24 13.97 -7.36 -1.85
CA LYS A 24 14.54 -6.28 -2.64
C LYS A 24 14.06 -6.37 -4.09
N GLY A 25 13.61 -5.26 -4.62
CA GLY A 25 13.10 -5.17 -5.99
C GLY A 25 11.60 -5.41 -6.12
N ASP A 26 10.94 -5.82 -5.03
CA ASP A 26 9.49 -5.95 -5.04
C ASP A 26 8.81 -4.58 -5.07
N VAL A 27 7.55 -4.56 -5.49
CA VAL A 27 6.70 -3.38 -5.46
C VAL A 27 5.57 -3.63 -4.47
N VAL A 28 5.40 -2.71 -3.53
CA VAL A 28 4.37 -2.82 -2.49
C VAL A 28 3.39 -1.67 -2.65
N LEU A 29 2.12 -2.02 -2.74
CA LEU A 29 1.03 -1.06 -2.88
C LEU A 29 0.26 -0.98 -1.56
N GLY A 30 0.30 0.19 -0.93
CA GLY A 30 -0.45 0.46 0.29
C GLY A 30 -1.69 1.29 -0.02
N ILE A 31 -2.84 0.90 0.50
CA ILE A 31 -4.11 1.59 0.27
C ILE A 31 -4.63 2.12 1.59
N SER A 32 -4.82 3.43 1.67
CA SER A 32 -5.37 4.07 2.88
C SER A 32 -6.17 5.30 2.47
N THR A 33 -7.47 5.30 2.74
CA THR A 33 -8.34 6.43 2.37
C THR A 33 -7.96 7.71 3.09
N SER A 34 -7.60 7.63 4.36
CA SER A 34 -7.18 8.79 5.14
C SER A 34 -5.71 9.15 4.93
N GLY A 35 -4.89 8.17 4.52
CA GLY A 35 -3.45 8.32 4.48
C GLY A 35 -2.81 8.32 5.86
N ASN A 36 -3.56 7.98 6.90
CA ASN A 36 -3.09 8.02 8.29
C ASN A 36 -3.19 6.68 9.01
N SER A 37 -3.45 5.58 8.29
CA SER A 37 -3.48 4.26 8.90
C SER A 37 -2.08 3.86 9.38
N LYS A 38 -1.93 3.70 10.68
CA LYS A 38 -0.64 3.33 11.29
C LYS A 38 -0.17 1.96 10.80
N ASN A 39 -1.08 1.05 10.59
CA ASN A 39 -0.81 -0.29 10.07
C ASN A 39 -0.18 -0.23 8.68
N ILE A 40 -0.79 0.53 7.79
CA ILE A 40 -0.29 0.70 6.41
C ILE A 40 1.05 1.44 6.42
N GLU A 41 1.17 2.49 7.24
CA GLU A 41 2.41 3.24 7.38
C GLU A 41 3.56 2.33 7.80
N ASN A 42 3.35 1.52 8.83
CA ASN A 42 4.38 0.59 9.31
C ASN A 42 4.76 -0.45 8.25
N GLY A 43 3.78 -0.97 7.52
CA GLY A 43 4.03 -1.90 6.42
C GLY A 43 4.88 -1.29 5.31
N ILE A 44 4.60 -0.03 4.97
CA ILE A 44 5.36 0.70 3.95
C ILE A 44 6.80 0.95 4.41
N ILE A 45 6.98 1.40 5.64
CA ILE A 45 8.32 1.66 6.20
C ILE A 45 9.14 0.37 6.18
N THR A 46 8.56 -0.74 6.63
CA THR A 46 9.22 -2.04 6.64
C THR A 46 9.60 -2.46 5.21
N SER A 47 8.69 -2.32 4.27
CA SER A 47 8.93 -2.69 2.87
C SER A 47 10.07 -1.88 2.26
N LYS A 48 10.13 -0.58 2.53
CA LYS A 48 11.23 0.27 2.06
C LYS A 48 12.57 -0.19 2.65
N SER A 49 12.58 -0.54 3.92
CA SER A 49 13.82 -1.00 4.57
C SER A 49 14.34 -2.29 3.95
N LYS A 50 13.48 -3.07 3.29
CA LYS A 50 13.85 -4.29 2.60
C LYS A 50 14.19 -4.08 1.12
N GLY A 51 14.16 -2.84 0.66
CA GLY A 51 14.54 -2.50 -0.71
C GLY A 51 13.41 -2.57 -1.73
N ALA A 52 12.16 -2.59 -1.29
CA ALA A 52 11.01 -2.54 -2.19
C ALA A 52 10.71 -1.11 -2.62
N VAL A 53 10.09 -0.97 -3.78
CA VAL A 53 9.48 0.28 -4.23
C VAL A 53 8.06 0.35 -3.67
N THR A 54 7.68 1.48 -3.10
CA THR A 54 6.38 1.63 -2.44
C THR A 54 5.50 2.61 -3.17
N ILE A 55 4.23 2.24 -3.32
CA ILE A 55 3.19 3.07 -3.94
C ILE A 55 2.05 3.21 -2.93
N GLY A 56 1.60 4.43 -2.70
CA GLY A 56 0.45 4.69 -1.84
C GLY A 56 -0.76 5.13 -2.65
N LEU A 57 -1.88 4.41 -2.52
CA LEU A 57 -3.19 4.86 -2.99
C LEU A 57 -3.88 5.52 -1.80
N LEU A 58 -3.95 6.83 -1.83
CA LEU A 58 -4.37 7.65 -0.68
C LEU A 58 -5.57 8.51 -1.06
N GLY A 59 -6.16 9.12 -0.05
CA GLY A 59 -7.26 10.06 -0.25
C GLY A 59 -7.00 11.36 0.47
N GLU A 60 -7.94 12.29 0.36
CA GLU A 60 -7.87 13.61 0.96
C GLU A 60 -6.56 14.31 0.60
N ASP A 61 -5.74 14.64 1.58
CA ASP A 61 -4.43 15.29 1.37
C ASP A 61 -3.26 14.30 1.38
N GLY A 62 -3.56 13.01 1.43
CA GLY A 62 -2.54 11.95 1.48
C GLY A 62 -2.06 11.60 2.88
N GLY A 63 -2.45 12.37 3.90
CA GLY A 63 -2.08 12.13 5.29
C GLY A 63 -0.57 12.06 5.50
N THR A 64 -0.14 11.30 6.50
CA THR A 64 1.28 11.12 6.79
C THR A 64 1.95 10.12 5.85
N ILE A 65 1.19 9.19 5.30
CA ILE A 65 1.74 8.11 4.46
C ILE A 65 2.39 8.66 3.19
N LYS A 66 1.87 9.75 2.63
CA LYS A 66 2.46 10.35 1.43
C LYS A 66 3.94 10.70 1.59
N ASN A 67 4.39 10.92 2.82
CA ASN A 67 5.78 11.28 3.10
C ASN A 67 6.72 10.06 3.11
N PHE A 68 6.18 8.86 3.11
CA PHE A 68 6.96 7.62 3.23
C PHE A 68 6.98 6.79 1.94
N VAL A 69 6.06 7.02 1.01
CA VAL A 69 6.00 6.25 -0.23
C VAL A 69 6.87 6.86 -1.31
N ASP A 70 7.32 6.02 -2.23
CA ASP A 70 8.07 6.48 -3.39
C ASP A 70 7.16 7.14 -4.42
N ILE A 71 5.96 6.59 -4.58
CA ILE A 71 4.94 7.11 -5.50
C ILE A 71 3.64 7.27 -4.73
N SER A 72 3.07 8.48 -4.75
CA SER A 72 1.81 8.78 -4.08
C SER A 72 0.75 9.08 -5.13
N ILE A 73 -0.36 8.34 -5.07
CA ILE A 73 -1.54 8.59 -5.91
C ILE A 73 -2.67 8.99 -4.97
N GLN A 74 -3.08 10.23 -5.02
CA GLN A 74 -4.08 10.79 -4.11
C GLN A 74 -5.39 11.05 -4.84
N VAL A 75 -6.49 10.68 -4.21
CA VAL A 75 -7.83 11.07 -4.67
C VAL A 75 -8.26 12.25 -3.81
N PRO A 76 -8.31 13.47 -4.34
CA PRO A 76 -8.56 14.68 -3.55
C PRO A 76 -10.05 14.84 -3.22
N SER A 77 -10.55 13.98 -2.35
CA SER A 77 -11.93 13.95 -1.91
C SER A 77 -11.97 13.67 -0.42
N LYS A 78 -12.99 14.16 0.26
CA LYS A 78 -13.25 13.84 1.66
C LYS A 78 -14.29 12.75 1.82
N ASN A 79 -14.88 12.28 0.72
CA ASN A 79 -15.89 11.23 0.74
C ASN A 79 -15.19 9.88 0.64
N THR A 80 -15.17 9.13 1.75
CA THR A 80 -14.49 7.85 1.85
C THR A 80 -14.97 6.85 0.81
N ALA A 81 -16.28 6.76 0.59
CA ALA A 81 -16.83 5.83 -0.39
C ALA A 81 -16.35 6.15 -1.81
N ARG A 82 -16.30 7.44 -2.15
CA ARG A 82 -15.81 7.89 -3.45
C ARG A 82 -14.33 7.60 -3.62
N ILE A 83 -13.54 7.83 -2.59
CA ILE A 83 -12.10 7.54 -2.59
C ILE A 83 -11.89 6.05 -2.84
N GLN A 84 -12.64 5.20 -2.14
CA GLN A 84 -12.52 3.74 -2.27
C GLN A 84 -12.92 3.26 -3.68
N GLU A 85 -13.95 3.85 -4.28
CA GLU A 85 -14.34 3.54 -5.65
C GLU A 85 -13.21 3.83 -6.64
N VAL A 86 -12.59 5.00 -6.52
CA VAL A 86 -11.49 5.39 -7.40
C VAL A 86 -10.27 4.51 -7.16
N HIS A 87 -9.92 4.23 -5.90
CA HIS A 87 -8.83 3.31 -5.59
C HIS A 87 -9.03 1.94 -6.23
N ARG A 88 -10.27 1.43 -6.20
CA ARG A 88 -10.60 0.13 -6.80
C ARG A 88 -10.32 0.14 -8.30
N VAL A 89 -10.72 1.20 -8.99
CA VAL A 89 -10.45 1.34 -10.42
C VAL A 89 -8.94 1.40 -10.67
N ILE A 90 -8.21 2.20 -9.89
CA ILE A 90 -6.76 2.38 -10.07
C ILE A 90 -6.02 1.06 -9.88
N TYR A 91 -6.27 0.32 -8.79
CA TYR A 91 -5.51 -0.90 -8.58
C TYR A 91 -5.88 -2.00 -9.58
N HIS A 92 -7.12 -2.01 -10.10
CA HIS A 92 -7.48 -2.92 -11.17
C HIS A 92 -6.71 -2.61 -12.46
N ILE A 93 -6.55 -1.33 -12.78
CA ILE A 93 -5.74 -0.89 -13.92
C ILE A 93 -4.29 -1.31 -13.75
N ILE A 94 -3.72 -1.08 -12.56
CA ILE A 94 -2.34 -1.45 -12.24
C ILE A 94 -2.15 -2.96 -12.42
N CYS A 95 -3.05 -3.76 -11.87
CA CYS A 95 -2.98 -5.22 -11.98
C CYS A 95 -3.06 -5.67 -13.43
N GLU A 96 -3.96 -5.08 -14.21
CA GLU A 96 -4.09 -5.40 -15.63
C GLU A 96 -2.81 -5.07 -16.41
N LEU A 97 -2.21 -3.90 -16.15
CA LEU A 97 -0.97 -3.50 -16.79
C LEU A 97 0.20 -4.43 -16.43
N VAL A 98 0.28 -4.83 -15.17
CA VAL A 98 1.31 -5.78 -14.72
C VAL A 98 1.13 -7.14 -15.41
N GLU A 99 -0.09 -7.66 -15.43
CA GLU A 99 -0.41 -8.92 -16.11
C GLU A 99 -0.03 -8.87 -17.58
N ARG A 100 -0.38 -7.80 -18.27
CA ARG A 100 -0.06 -7.61 -19.69
C ARG A 100 1.44 -7.56 -19.91
N SER A 101 2.16 -6.83 -19.05
CA SER A 101 3.62 -6.74 -19.13
C SER A 101 4.28 -8.11 -18.93
N MET A 102 3.78 -8.90 -17.98
CA MET A 102 4.29 -10.24 -17.72
C MET A 102 4.02 -11.19 -18.88
N ALA A 103 2.86 -11.09 -19.52
CA ALA A 103 2.48 -11.94 -20.66
C ALA A 103 3.32 -11.64 -21.90
N GLU A 104 3.84 -10.42 -22.06
CA GLU A 104 4.65 -10.01 -23.21
C GLU A 104 6.12 -10.44 -23.09
N LYS A 105 6.54 -10.88 -21.91
CA LYS A 105 7.91 -11.34 -21.71
C LYS A 105 8.11 -12.73 -22.35
N PRO A 106 9.22 -12.91 -23.09
CA PRO A 106 9.55 -14.23 -23.67
C PRO A 106 9.89 -15.26 -22.58
#